data_8013f7057eeb37bdb157349e1b6cf4fd
#
_entry.id   8013f7057eeb37bdb157349e1b6cf4fd
#
_cell.length_a   1.000
_cell.length_b   1.000
_cell.length_c   1.000
_cell.angle_alpha   90.00
_cell.angle_beta   90.00
_cell.angle_gamma   90.00
#
_symmetry.space_group_name_H-M   'P 1'
#
loop_
_entity.id
_entity.type
_entity.pdbx_description
1 polymer ?
#
loop_
_entity_poly.entity_id
_entity_poly.type
_entity_poly.pdbx_seq_one_letter_code
_entity_poly.pdbx_strand_id
1 'polypeptide(L)'
;MSMFLLPSNAYASWHSTHYPGPALDGSAGVTYSVDNTFSNKRVHVIKVDLSNPQVKLRSSTANERGLTPSEFGKKTGVVAAINGDFFDGLLQPIGLAAGVGELWPKSADTKEWSFLACTEKNDCFIENYNQVTPWRADWKTVVGGWQILMDPGFEWTTAYDTSCGDFCTISHPRTALGLSADRKTMWWVMVEGRQGSLTGLTLADTTRIFKRLGAEWALNLDGGGSSGLVLNGKRVNGRPLNEPMERRVANCLGVLIEGN
;
A
#
# COMPACT_ATOMS: atom_id res chain seq x y z
N MET A 1 -35.30 25.57 -7.33
CA MET A 1 -34.36 24.46 -7.61
C MET A 1 -32.98 25.08 -7.53
N SER A 2 -32.42 25.09 -6.32
CA SER A 2 -31.17 25.78 -6.04
C SER A 2 -30.05 24.74 -6.00
N MET A 3 -29.16 24.81 -7.00
CA MET A 3 -28.00 23.93 -7.15
C MET A 3 -26.92 24.44 -6.19
N PHE A 4 -26.72 23.77 -5.06
CA PHE A 4 -25.60 24.02 -4.17
C PHE A 4 -24.32 23.51 -4.86
N LEU A 5 -23.58 24.44 -5.44
CA LEU A 5 -22.19 24.24 -5.82
C LEU A 5 -21.37 24.15 -4.53
N LEU A 6 -20.87 22.95 -4.22
CA LEU A 6 -19.85 22.80 -3.19
C LEU A 6 -18.57 23.52 -3.64
N PRO A 7 -17.91 24.27 -2.76
CA PRO A 7 -16.69 24.98 -3.14
C PRO A 7 -15.58 24.00 -3.48
N SER A 8 -14.98 24.17 -4.64
CA SER A 8 -13.90 23.37 -5.22
C SER A 8 -12.52 23.52 -4.55
N ASN A 9 -12.45 23.96 -3.30
CA ASN A 9 -11.19 24.30 -2.62
C ASN A 9 -11.09 23.75 -1.19
N ALA A 10 -11.48 22.49 -0.96
CA ALA A 10 -11.16 21.79 0.29
C ALA A 10 -10.12 20.68 0.06
N TYR A 11 -9.09 20.95 -0.74
CA TYR A 11 -7.85 20.20 -0.61
C TYR A 11 -7.17 20.71 0.67
N ALA A 12 -7.43 20.03 1.78
CA ALA A 12 -6.59 20.17 2.96
C ALA A 12 -5.14 20.03 2.47
N SER A 13 -4.34 21.05 2.70
CA SER A 13 -2.95 21.12 2.30
C SER A 13 -2.22 19.89 2.85
N TRP A 14 -1.92 18.92 1.99
CA TRP A 14 -0.97 17.88 2.31
C TRP A 14 0.35 18.60 2.58
N HIS A 15 0.78 18.65 3.83
CA HIS A 15 2.09 19.18 4.14
C HIS A 15 3.13 18.20 3.63
N SER A 16 3.70 18.49 2.44
CA SER A 16 4.87 17.75 1.99
C SER A 16 6.00 18.06 2.96
N THR A 17 6.24 17.16 3.90
CA THR A 17 7.49 17.21 4.67
C THR A 17 8.60 16.82 3.72
N HIS A 18 9.48 17.76 3.45
CA HIS A 18 10.66 17.53 2.63
C HIS A 18 11.50 16.43 3.30
N TYR A 19 11.37 15.18 2.81
CA TYR A 19 12.28 14.13 3.22
C TYR A 19 13.58 14.32 2.43
N PRO A 20 14.76 14.36 3.08
CA PRO A 20 16.01 14.64 2.39
C PRO A 20 16.35 13.51 1.41
N GLY A 21 16.17 13.78 0.13
CA GLY A 21 16.54 12.89 -0.97
C GLY A 21 15.84 13.31 -2.27
N PRO A 22 16.58 13.55 -3.34
CA PRO A 22 15.99 14.02 -4.62
C PRO A 22 14.98 13.04 -5.22
N ALA A 23 15.07 11.75 -4.89
CA ALA A 23 14.17 10.72 -5.41
C ALA A 23 12.73 10.79 -4.87
N LEU A 24 12.46 11.61 -3.83
CA LEU A 24 11.15 11.67 -3.16
C LEU A 24 10.47 13.05 -3.27
N ASP A 25 11.02 13.96 -4.04
CA ASP A 25 10.47 15.28 -4.32
C ASP A 25 9.59 15.33 -5.59
N GLY A 26 9.47 14.18 -6.28
CA GLY A 26 8.73 14.03 -7.51
C GLY A 26 9.56 14.15 -8.78
N SER A 27 10.81 14.62 -8.70
CA SER A 27 11.69 14.80 -9.88
C SER A 27 11.96 13.46 -10.59
N ALA A 28 12.00 12.35 -9.84
CA ALA A 28 12.18 11.01 -10.37
C ALA A 28 10.87 10.17 -10.37
N GLY A 29 9.70 10.82 -10.29
CA GLY A 29 8.41 10.15 -10.35
C GLY A 29 7.90 9.57 -9.02
N VAL A 30 8.58 9.82 -7.89
CA VAL A 30 8.15 9.38 -6.57
C VAL A 30 8.07 10.56 -5.62
N THR A 31 6.91 10.73 -4.95
CA THR A 31 6.76 11.75 -3.90
C THR A 31 6.34 11.12 -2.59
N TYR A 32 6.74 11.75 -1.51
CA TYR A 32 6.31 11.43 -0.15
C TYR A 32 5.62 12.61 0.50
N SER A 33 4.50 12.36 1.17
CA SER A 33 3.78 13.36 1.96
C SER A 33 3.19 12.76 3.23
N VAL A 34 2.93 13.61 4.23
CA VAL A 34 2.29 13.22 5.49
C VAL A 34 1.12 14.15 5.77
N ASP A 35 -0.03 13.59 6.10
CA ASP A 35 -1.17 14.32 6.64
C ASP A 35 -1.20 14.18 8.17
N ASN A 36 -1.00 15.30 8.85
CA ASN A 36 -1.07 15.44 10.31
C ASN A 36 -2.22 16.38 10.72
N THR A 37 -3.19 16.62 9.83
CA THR A 37 -4.28 17.61 10.07
C THR A 37 -5.07 17.28 11.33
N PHE A 38 -5.20 16.01 11.68
CA PHE A 38 -5.89 15.56 12.89
C PHE A 38 -4.87 15.09 13.94
N SER A 39 -4.97 15.56 15.16
CA SER A 39 -4.05 15.22 16.25
C SER A 39 -3.96 13.71 16.57
N ASN A 40 -4.99 12.94 16.23
CA ASN A 40 -5.08 11.51 16.47
C ASN A 40 -4.94 10.65 15.19
N LYS A 41 -4.55 11.25 14.08
CA LYS A 41 -4.36 10.59 12.79
C LYS A 41 -3.02 11.04 12.19
N ARG A 42 -2.27 10.09 11.67
CA ARG A 42 -1.09 10.35 10.84
C ARG A 42 -1.12 9.42 9.66
N VAL A 43 -1.20 9.99 8.47
CA VAL A 43 -1.31 9.27 7.20
C VAL A 43 -0.12 9.63 6.34
N HIS A 44 0.65 8.63 5.97
CA HIS A 44 1.77 8.74 5.04
C HIS A 44 1.30 8.33 3.65
N VAL A 45 1.69 9.09 2.65
CA VAL A 45 1.36 8.80 1.25
C VAL A 45 2.62 8.81 0.41
N ILE A 46 2.85 7.74 -0.31
CA ILE A 46 3.78 7.69 -1.44
C ILE A 46 2.94 7.76 -2.70
N LYS A 47 3.28 8.68 -3.60
CA LYS A 47 2.74 8.73 -4.95
C LYS A 47 3.83 8.31 -5.92
N VAL A 48 3.52 7.36 -6.77
CA VAL A 48 4.43 6.79 -7.78
C VAL A 48 3.86 7.05 -9.16
N ASP A 49 4.65 7.70 -10.01
CA ASP A 49 4.35 7.88 -11.43
C ASP A 49 4.79 6.64 -12.21
N LEU A 50 3.84 5.76 -12.53
CA LEU A 50 4.07 4.52 -13.26
C LEU A 50 4.42 4.76 -14.74
N SER A 51 4.18 5.95 -15.26
CA SER A 51 4.55 6.33 -16.64
C SER A 51 6.01 6.77 -16.77
N ASN A 52 6.68 7.06 -15.65
CA ASN A 52 8.11 7.39 -15.66
C ASN A 52 8.94 6.10 -15.90
N PRO A 53 9.72 6.02 -16.99
CA PRO A 53 10.48 4.83 -17.32
C PRO A 53 11.60 4.48 -16.32
N GLN A 54 12.04 5.45 -15.51
CA GLN A 54 13.02 5.23 -14.44
C GLN A 54 12.42 4.54 -13.20
N VAL A 55 11.10 4.61 -13.02
CA VAL A 55 10.39 3.96 -11.92
C VAL A 55 10.28 2.47 -12.19
N LYS A 56 10.72 1.65 -11.22
CA LYS A 56 10.57 0.20 -11.22
C LYS A 56 9.96 -0.28 -9.92
N LEU A 57 8.89 -1.02 -10.03
CA LEU A 57 8.28 -1.69 -8.88
C LEU A 57 9.00 -3.02 -8.60
N ARG A 58 9.14 -3.35 -7.32
CA ARG A 58 9.75 -4.58 -6.86
C ARG A 58 9.05 -5.10 -5.61
N SER A 59 8.58 -6.34 -5.65
CA SER A 59 8.18 -7.09 -4.46
C SER A 59 9.27 -8.08 -4.02
N SER A 60 9.18 -8.55 -2.78
CA SER A 60 10.11 -9.56 -2.25
C SER A 60 10.04 -10.85 -3.04
N THR A 61 11.19 -11.46 -3.28
CA THR A 61 11.28 -12.87 -3.71
C THR A 61 11.05 -13.82 -2.52
N ALA A 62 10.78 -15.10 -2.78
CA ALA A 62 10.61 -16.09 -1.72
C ALA A 62 11.86 -16.24 -0.81
N ASN A 63 13.06 -15.95 -1.31
CA ASN A 63 14.31 -15.95 -0.54
C ASN A 63 14.44 -14.73 0.38
N GLU A 64 13.58 -13.74 0.23
CA GLU A 64 13.51 -12.53 1.05
C GLU A 64 12.39 -12.60 2.09
N ARG A 65 11.73 -13.76 2.22
CA ARG A 65 10.71 -14.01 3.23
C ARG A 65 11.24 -13.72 4.63
N GLY A 66 10.42 -13.03 5.42
CA GLY A 66 10.75 -12.73 6.81
C GLY A 66 11.74 -11.58 6.99
N LEU A 67 12.07 -10.83 5.96
CA LEU A 67 12.71 -9.53 6.16
C LEU A 67 11.70 -8.56 6.79
N THR A 68 12.20 -7.67 7.63
CA THR A 68 11.43 -6.48 8.00
C THR A 68 11.41 -5.50 6.80
N PRO A 69 10.45 -4.57 6.70
CA PRO A 69 10.47 -3.55 5.68
C PRO A 69 11.80 -2.76 5.61
N SER A 70 12.42 -2.49 6.77
CA SER A 70 13.73 -1.82 6.83
C SER A 70 14.87 -2.68 6.29
N GLU A 71 14.89 -3.98 6.61
CA GLU A 71 15.88 -4.92 6.08
C GLU A 71 15.73 -5.07 4.56
N PHE A 72 14.46 -5.18 4.08
CA PHE A 72 14.15 -5.22 2.65
C PHE A 72 14.64 -3.96 1.94
N GLY A 73 14.29 -2.78 2.46
CA GLY A 73 14.69 -1.50 1.87
C GLY A 73 16.23 -1.36 1.75
N LYS A 74 16.97 -1.73 2.80
CA LYS A 74 18.44 -1.71 2.80
C LYS A 74 19.04 -2.71 1.82
N LYS A 75 18.51 -3.94 1.80
CA LYS A 75 19.04 -5.03 0.95
C LYS A 75 18.83 -4.75 -0.53
N THR A 76 17.68 -4.15 -0.89
CA THR A 76 17.26 -4.01 -2.28
C THR A 76 17.57 -2.64 -2.88
N GLY A 77 17.91 -1.65 -2.05
CA GLY A 77 18.20 -0.29 -2.51
C GLY A 77 16.98 0.50 -2.98
N VAL A 78 15.77 0.04 -2.69
CA VAL A 78 14.54 0.77 -3.03
C VAL A 78 14.47 2.12 -2.30
N VAL A 79 14.00 3.14 -2.99
CA VAL A 79 13.86 4.49 -2.42
C VAL A 79 12.68 4.58 -1.45
N ALA A 80 11.64 3.75 -1.66
CA ALA A 80 10.55 3.58 -0.71
C ALA A 80 10.10 2.11 -0.67
N ALA A 81 9.64 1.65 0.50
CA ALA A 81 9.06 0.32 0.68
C ALA A 81 7.94 0.33 1.72
N ILE A 82 6.97 -0.56 1.52
CA ILE A 82 5.91 -0.89 2.47
C ILE A 82 5.84 -2.41 2.68
N ASN A 83 5.23 -2.86 3.80
CA ASN A 83 4.84 -4.26 3.94
C ASN A 83 3.79 -4.63 2.89
N GLY A 84 3.72 -5.90 2.54
CA GLY A 84 2.79 -6.44 1.53
C GLY A 84 1.67 -7.29 2.13
N ASP A 85 1.68 -8.55 1.77
CA ASP A 85 0.63 -9.54 1.96
C ASP A 85 0.32 -9.87 3.42
N PHE A 86 -0.91 -10.30 3.66
CA PHE A 86 -1.23 -11.13 4.82
C PHE A 86 -0.48 -12.46 4.74
N PHE A 87 -0.18 -13.07 5.87
CA PHE A 87 0.64 -14.27 5.94
C PHE A 87 0.27 -15.21 7.09
N ASP A 88 0.66 -16.46 6.94
CA ASP A 88 0.49 -17.50 7.96
C ASP A 88 1.62 -17.50 9.01
N GLY A 89 1.55 -18.42 9.97
CA GLY A 89 2.56 -18.57 11.02
C GLY A 89 3.98 -18.93 10.53
N LEU A 90 4.13 -19.29 9.26
CA LEU A 90 5.41 -19.58 8.61
C LEU A 90 5.88 -18.43 7.72
N LEU A 91 5.24 -17.28 7.80
CA LEU A 91 5.45 -16.13 6.94
C LEU A 91 5.24 -16.44 5.44
N GLN A 92 4.34 -17.40 5.15
CA GLN A 92 3.93 -17.67 3.78
C GLN A 92 2.82 -16.68 3.40
N PRO A 93 2.93 -15.95 2.28
CA PRO A 93 1.86 -15.09 1.80
C PRO A 93 0.55 -15.86 1.63
N ILE A 94 -0.56 -15.25 1.99
CA ILE A 94 -1.90 -15.78 1.72
C ILE A 94 -2.38 -15.11 0.43
N GLY A 95 -2.74 -15.95 -0.57
CA GLY A 95 -3.07 -15.48 -1.92
C GLY A 95 -1.89 -15.53 -2.89
N LEU A 96 -2.01 -14.80 -3.98
CA LEU A 96 -1.00 -14.79 -5.04
C LEU A 96 0.12 -13.79 -4.72
N ALA A 97 1.36 -14.26 -4.73
CA ALA A 97 2.54 -13.43 -4.51
C ALA A 97 3.67 -13.81 -5.47
N ALA A 98 4.35 -12.82 -6.03
CA ALA A 98 5.53 -13.01 -6.86
C ALA A 98 6.49 -11.82 -6.73
N GLY A 99 7.78 -12.08 -6.83
CA GLY A 99 8.80 -11.04 -6.80
C GLY A 99 9.85 -11.26 -7.89
N VAL A 100 10.21 -10.16 -8.57
CA VAL A 100 11.20 -10.18 -9.67
C VAL A 100 10.84 -11.19 -10.77
N GLY A 101 9.53 -11.40 -11.02
CA GLY A 101 9.03 -12.32 -12.02
C GLY A 101 8.99 -13.79 -11.60
N GLU A 102 9.26 -14.09 -10.34
CA GLU A 102 9.21 -15.45 -9.80
C GLU A 102 8.01 -15.62 -8.87
N LEU A 103 7.13 -16.57 -9.20
CA LEU A 103 6.00 -16.98 -8.37
C LEU A 103 6.53 -17.58 -7.05
N TRP A 104 5.98 -17.18 -5.92
CA TRP A 104 6.33 -17.79 -4.65
C TRP A 104 5.85 -19.25 -4.58
N PRO A 105 6.65 -20.17 -4.05
CA PRO A 105 6.23 -21.55 -3.82
C PRO A 105 4.95 -21.59 -2.98
N LYS A 106 3.98 -22.42 -3.39
CA LYS A 106 2.66 -22.58 -2.74
C LYS A 106 1.78 -21.32 -2.74
N SER A 107 2.18 -20.26 -3.44
CA SER A 107 1.34 -19.09 -3.64
C SER A 107 0.40 -19.34 -4.82
N ALA A 108 -0.87 -19.04 -4.63
CA ALA A 108 -1.90 -19.17 -5.66
C ALA A 108 -3.01 -18.17 -5.38
N ASP A 109 -3.63 -17.71 -6.45
CA ASP A 109 -4.84 -16.90 -6.33
C ASP A 109 -6.01 -17.75 -5.81
N THR A 110 -6.87 -17.13 -5.01
CA THR A 110 -8.10 -17.72 -4.51
C THR A 110 -9.24 -16.71 -4.61
N LYS A 111 -10.47 -17.20 -4.62
CA LYS A 111 -11.66 -16.30 -4.71
C LYS A 111 -11.83 -15.36 -3.51
N GLU A 112 -11.10 -15.56 -2.43
CA GLU A 112 -11.25 -14.80 -1.19
C GLU A 112 -10.23 -13.66 -1.07
N TRP A 113 -9.20 -13.67 -1.90
CA TRP A 113 -8.09 -12.73 -1.84
C TRP A 113 -7.97 -11.97 -3.16
N SER A 114 -7.52 -10.75 -3.04
CA SER A 114 -7.24 -9.87 -4.17
C SER A 114 -5.75 -9.62 -4.25
N PHE A 115 -5.26 -9.13 -5.37
CA PHE A 115 -3.85 -8.81 -5.51
C PHE A 115 -3.62 -7.63 -6.48
N LEU A 116 -2.51 -6.95 -6.28
CA LEU A 116 -1.90 -6.09 -7.28
C LEU A 116 -0.94 -6.94 -8.11
N ALA A 117 -1.00 -6.83 -9.44
CA ALA A 117 0.04 -7.34 -10.33
C ALA A 117 0.54 -6.26 -11.27
N CYS A 118 1.86 -6.23 -11.50
CA CYS A 118 2.52 -5.29 -12.39
C CYS A 118 3.53 -6.00 -13.29
N THR A 119 3.58 -5.60 -14.56
CA THR A 119 4.60 -6.03 -15.51
C THR A 119 5.92 -5.25 -15.32
N GLU A 120 6.95 -5.61 -16.06
CA GLU A 120 8.23 -4.88 -16.13
C GLU A 120 8.07 -3.40 -16.55
N LYS A 121 7.02 -3.10 -17.32
CA LYS A 121 6.73 -1.75 -17.82
C LYS A 121 5.80 -0.97 -16.91
N ASN A 122 5.56 -1.47 -15.69
CA ASN A 122 4.61 -0.92 -14.74
C ASN A 122 3.15 -0.88 -15.23
N ASP A 123 2.77 -1.77 -16.17
CA ASP A 123 1.37 -2.01 -16.47
C ASP A 123 0.77 -2.75 -15.28
N CYS A 124 0.07 -2.01 -14.44
CA CYS A 124 -0.45 -2.50 -13.16
C CYS A 124 -1.97 -2.64 -13.20
N PHE A 125 -2.48 -3.64 -12.46
CA PHE A 125 -3.90 -3.76 -12.18
C PHE A 125 -4.13 -4.39 -10.80
N ILE A 126 -5.28 -4.14 -10.23
CA ILE A 126 -5.77 -4.79 -9.02
C ILE A 126 -6.83 -5.79 -9.44
N GLU A 127 -6.60 -7.07 -9.12
CA GLU A 127 -7.56 -8.14 -9.34
C GLU A 127 -8.56 -8.18 -8.19
N ASN A 128 -9.84 -8.25 -8.54
CA ASN A 128 -10.90 -8.32 -7.55
C ASN A 128 -11.09 -9.76 -7.03
N TYR A 129 -11.62 -9.91 -5.83
CA TYR A 129 -12.07 -11.20 -5.31
C TYR A 129 -13.23 -11.77 -6.15
N ASN A 130 -13.65 -13.01 -5.89
CA ASN A 130 -14.68 -13.79 -6.60
C ASN A 130 -14.28 -14.42 -7.93
N GLN A 131 -13.08 -14.22 -8.40
CA GLN A 131 -12.53 -14.95 -9.53
C GLN A 131 -11.15 -15.50 -9.18
N VAL A 132 -10.67 -16.46 -9.95
CA VAL A 132 -9.31 -16.99 -9.83
C VAL A 132 -8.60 -16.67 -11.13
N THR A 133 -7.52 -15.91 -11.02
CA THR A 133 -6.72 -15.51 -12.18
C THR A 133 -5.43 -16.31 -12.22
N PRO A 134 -5.17 -17.06 -13.30
CA PRO A 134 -3.93 -17.82 -13.45
C PRO A 134 -2.70 -16.90 -13.45
N TRP A 135 -1.61 -17.40 -12.87
CA TRP A 135 -0.31 -16.76 -12.94
C TRP A 135 0.10 -16.44 -14.41
N ARG A 136 0.68 -15.27 -14.60
CA ARG A 136 1.21 -14.85 -15.90
C ARG A 136 2.70 -14.54 -15.78
N ALA A 137 3.48 -15.10 -16.70
CA ALA A 137 4.94 -14.97 -16.71
C ALA A 137 5.45 -13.53 -16.98
N ASP A 138 4.59 -12.65 -17.52
CA ASP A 138 4.92 -11.23 -17.73
C ASP A 138 4.80 -10.37 -16.45
N TRP A 139 4.20 -10.89 -15.38
CA TRP A 139 4.14 -10.21 -14.11
C TRP A 139 5.48 -10.26 -13.37
N LYS A 140 5.98 -9.10 -12.96
CA LYS A 140 7.25 -8.99 -12.23
C LYS A 140 7.07 -8.73 -10.75
N THR A 141 5.98 -8.08 -10.39
CA THR A 141 5.63 -7.70 -9.02
C THR A 141 4.19 -8.10 -8.75
N VAL A 142 3.97 -8.95 -7.75
CA VAL A 142 2.63 -9.30 -7.27
C VAL A 142 2.62 -9.27 -5.75
N VAL A 143 1.65 -8.54 -5.19
CA VAL A 143 1.38 -8.51 -3.76
C VAL A 143 -0.10 -8.73 -3.52
N GLY A 144 -0.40 -9.67 -2.61
CA GLY A 144 -1.76 -10.00 -2.21
C GLY A 144 -2.32 -9.03 -1.16
N GLY A 145 -3.63 -8.94 -1.12
CA GLY A 145 -4.36 -8.16 -0.14
C GLY A 145 -5.72 -8.74 0.17
N TRP A 146 -6.34 -8.20 1.20
CA TRP A 146 -7.70 -8.59 1.59
C TRP A 146 -8.56 -7.36 1.75
N GLN A 147 -9.76 -7.40 1.14
CA GLN A 147 -10.72 -6.33 0.95
C GLN A 147 -10.30 -5.29 -0.11
N ILE A 148 -11.01 -5.33 -1.20
CA ILE A 148 -11.06 -4.23 -2.15
C ILE A 148 -11.70 -3.04 -1.46
N LEU A 149 -11.03 -1.92 -1.47
CA LEU A 149 -11.54 -0.65 -0.92
C LEU A 149 -12.31 0.14 -1.97
N MET A 150 -11.86 0.07 -3.23
CA MET A 150 -12.48 0.73 -4.38
C MET A 150 -12.23 -0.06 -5.66
N ASP A 151 -13.24 -0.10 -6.52
CA ASP A 151 -13.13 -0.45 -7.94
C ASP A 151 -14.22 0.29 -8.73
N PRO A 152 -14.20 0.27 -10.07
CA PRO A 152 -15.28 0.87 -10.85
C PRO A 152 -16.66 0.31 -10.49
N GLY A 153 -17.46 1.08 -9.78
CA GLY A 153 -18.78 0.70 -9.32
C GLY A 153 -18.87 0.25 -7.87
N PHE A 154 -17.75 0.16 -7.16
CA PHE A 154 -17.72 -0.19 -5.74
C PHE A 154 -16.86 0.78 -4.91
N GLU A 155 -17.35 1.14 -3.74
CA GLU A 155 -16.65 1.91 -2.72
C GLU A 155 -16.95 1.31 -1.35
N TRP A 156 -15.90 0.91 -0.61
CA TRP A 156 -16.06 0.43 0.76
C TRP A 156 -16.54 1.57 1.67
N THR A 157 -17.66 1.36 2.33
CA THR A 157 -18.27 2.31 3.26
C THR A 157 -18.49 1.68 4.63
N THR A 158 -18.88 2.47 5.60
CA THR A 158 -19.23 1.97 6.95
C THR A 158 -20.33 0.91 6.95
N ALA A 159 -21.16 0.84 5.90
CA ALA A 159 -22.17 -0.22 5.77
C ALA A 159 -21.55 -1.62 5.61
N TYR A 160 -20.33 -1.70 5.08
CA TYR A 160 -19.60 -2.96 4.91
C TYR A 160 -18.70 -3.30 6.10
N ASP A 161 -18.39 -2.34 6.98
CA ASP A 161 -17.46 -2.56 8.10
C ASP A 161 -17.88 -3.74 8.98
N THR A 162 -19.20 -3.98 9.16
CA THR A 162 -19.70 -5.10 9.96
C THR A 162 -19.47 -6.48 9.34
N SER A 163 -19.13 -6.56 8.06
CA SER A 163 -18.96 -7.83 7.33
C SER A 163 -17.71 -8.61 7.75
N CYS A 164 -16.74 -7.95 8.38
CA CYS A 164 -15.48 -8.56 8.79
C CYS A 164 -15.10 -8.24 10.26
N GLY A 165 -16.10 -7.94 11.09
CA GLY A 165 -15.94 -7.74 12.53
C GLY A 165 -14.94 -6.64 12.90
N ASP A 166 -14.21 -6.84 13.97
CA ASP A 166 -13.24 -5.88 14.53
C ASP A 166 -12.16 -5.44 13.54
N PHE A 167 -11.80 -6.32 12.61
CA PHE A 167 -10.82 -5.97 11.56
C PHE A 167 -11.27 -4.75 10.76
N CYS A 168 -12.55 -4.61 10.49
CA CYS A 168 -13.09 -3.52 9.68
C CYS A 168 -13.61 -2.35 10.51
N THR A 169 -14.30 -2.63 11.62
CA THR A 169 -15.01 -1.62 12.43
C THR A 169 -14.09 -0.83 13.34
N ILE A 170 -12.97 -1.43 13.79
CA ILE A 170 -12.03 -0.78 14.70
C ILE A 170 -10.93 -0.08 13.90
N SER A 171 -10.51 1.07 14.42
CA SER A 171 -9.35 1.79 13.87
C SER A 171 -8.06 1.04 14.14
N HIS A 172 -7.31 0.73 13.09
CA HIS A 172 -6.03 0.02 13.12
C HIS A 172 -4.96 0.79 12.34
N PRO A 173 -3.65 0.54 12.60
CA PRO A 173 -2.63 0.84 11.61
C PRO A 173 -2.99 0.13 10.30
N ARG A 174 -2.89 0.83 9.17
CA ARG A 174 -3.26 0.30 7.85
C ARG A 174 -2.13 0.49 6.86
N THR A 175 -1.99 -0.46 5.96
CA THR A 175 -1.22 -0.32 4.73
C THR A 175 -2.13 -0.68 3.58
N ALA A 176 -2.16 0.16 2.56
CA ALA A 176 -3.03 -0.03 1.40
C ALA A 176 -2.40 0.62 0.17
N LEU A 177 -2.84 0.22 -1.00
CA LEU A 177 -2.41 0.81 -2.27
C LEU A 177 -3.62 1.09 -3.17
N GLY A 178 -3.45 1.99 -4.14
CA GLY A 178 -4.49 2.32 -5.11
C GLY A 178 -3.92 2.79 -6.43
N LEU A 179 -4.72 2.73 -7.48
CA LEU A 179 -4.38 3.13 -8.84
C LEU A 179 -5.36 4.19 -9.34
N SER A 180 -4.84 5.13 -10.16
CA SER A 180 -5.67 6.06 -10.92
C SER A 180 -6.47 5.36 -12.02
N ALA A 181 -7.51 6.01 -12.54
CA ALA A 181 -8.35 5.49 -13.62
C ALA A 181 -7.54 5.09 -14.87
N ASP A 182 -6.51 5.85 -15.22
CA ASP A 182 -5.60 5.55 -16.33
C ASP A 182 -4.46 4.60 -15.96
N ARG A 183 -4.39 4.16 -14.69
CA ARG A 183 -3.36 3.29 -14.11
C ARG A 183 -1.92 3.79 -14.23
N LYS A 184 -1.74 5.11 -14.44
CA LYS A 184 -0.42 5.74 -14.52
C LYS A 184 0.07 6.30 -13.20
N THR A 185 -0.79 6.40 -12.22
CA THR A 185 -0.43 6.81 -10.85
C THR A 185 -0.80 5.70 -9.87
N MET A 186 0.15 5.37 -9.01
CA MET A 186 -0.08 4.50 -7.86
C MET A 186 0.12 5.30 -6.57
N TRP A 187 -0.75 5.08 -5.58
CA TRP A 187 -0.57 5.61 -4.23
C TRP A 187 -0.39 4.45 -3.26
N TRP A 188 0.58 4.57 -2.36
CA TRP A 188 0.68 3.76 -1.16
C TRP A 188 0.28 4.62 0.02
N VAL A 189 -0.62 4.11 0.82
CA VAL A 189 -1.13 4.78 2.02
C VAL A 189 -0.75 3.93 3.21
N MET A 190 0.00 4.50 4.14
CA MET A 190 0.30 3.88 5.42
C MET A 190 -0.23 4.77 6.54
N VAL A 191 -1.02 4.19 7.43
CA VAL A 191 -1.68 4.87 8.54
C VAL A 191 -1.07 4.40 9.84
N GLU A 192 -0.54 5.34 10.63
CA GLU A 192 -0.08 5.04 11.99
C GLU A 192 -1.25 4.78 12.94
N GLY A 193 -1.04 3.91 13.90
CA GLY A 193 -2.04 3.61 14.92
C GLY A 193 -1.46 2.79 16.07
N ARG A 194 -2.26 2.58 17.12
CA ARG A 194 -1.83 1.90 18.34
C ARG A 194 -0.60 2.55 18.99
N GLN A 195 -0.52 3.89 18.93
CA GLN A 195 0.59 4.68 19.44
C GLN A 195 0.05 5.88 20.23
N GLY A 196 -0.18 5.73 21.53
CA GLY A 196 -0.74 6.80 22.34
C GLY A 196 -2.07 7.32 21.78
N SER A 197 -2.10 8.56 21.34
CA SER A 197 -3.29 9.19 20.72
C SER A 197 -3.56 8.75 19.29
N LEU A 198 -2.58 8.18 18.59
CA LEU A 198 -2.75 7.73 17.21
C LEU A 198 -3.50 6.39 17.19
N THR A 199 -4.76 6.42 16.75
CA THR A 199 -5.65 5.26 16.78
C THR A 199 -5.60 4.40 15.52
N GLY A 200 -5.26 4.99 14.38
CA GLY A 200 -5.38 4.36 13.06
C GLY A 200 -6.69 4.73 12.36
N LEU A 201 -7.07 3.95 11.36
CA LEU A 201 -8.30 4.14 10.57
C LEU A 201 -9.06 2.83 10.42
N THR A 202 -10.39 2.94 10.20
CA THR A 202 -11.24 1.85 9.69
C THR A 202 -10.97 1.64 8.20
N LEU A 203 -11.53 0.59 7.59
CA LEU A 203 -11.45 0.42 6.14
C LEU A 203 -12.21 1.53 5.41
N ALA A 204 -13.39 1.91 5.88
CA ALA A 204 -14.17 3.00 5.30
C ALA A 204 -13.41 4.34 5.32
N ASP A 205 -12.71 4.65 6.42
CA ASP A 205 -11.90 5.87 6.49
C ASP A 205 -10.69 5.79 5.55
N THR A 206 -10.07 4.62 5.42
CA THR A 206 -8.96 4.40 4.48
C THR A 206 -9.43 4.57 3.03
N THR A 207 -10.62 4.08 2.69
CA THR A 207 -11.25 4.29 1.38
C THR A 207 -11.44 5.78 1.07
N ARG A 208 -11.91 6.57 2.04
CA ARG A 208 -12.06 8.03 1.88
C ARG A 208 -10.73 8.72 1.56
N ILE A 209 -9.60 8.22 2.08
CA ILE A 209 -8.26 8.73 1.71
C ILE A 209 -8.01 8.51 0.22
N PHE A 210 -8.21 7.28 -0.30
CA PHE A 210 -8.00 6.97 -1.71
C PHE A 210 -8.92 7.77 -2.63
N LYS A 211 -10.17 7.95 -2.24
CA LYS A 211 -11.12 8.81 -2.97
C LYS A 211 -10.61 10.25 -3.09
N ARG A 212 -10.08 10.83 -2.00
CA ARG A 212 -9.49 12.18 -2.01
C ARG A 212 -8.22 12.25 -2.85
N LEU A 213 -7.45 11.16 -2.95
CA LEU A 213 -6.26 11.08 -3.80
C LEU A 213 -6.60 10.94 -5.29
N GLY A 214 -7.85 10.61 -5.63
CA GLY A 214 -8.29 10.40 -7.01
C GLY A 214 -8.04 8.98 -7.52
N ALA A 215 -7.93 8.00 -6.62
CA ALA A 215 -7.84 6.60 -7.00
C ALA A 215 -9.18 6.09 -7.53
N GLU A 216 -9.13 5.19 -8.49
CA GLU A 216 -10.27 4.42 -9.02
C GLU A 216 -10.30 3.02 -8.44
N TRP A 217 -9.13 2.41 -8.23
CA TRP A 217 -8.96 1.12 -7.57
C TRP A 217 -8.17 1.29 -6.29
N ALA A 218 -8.54 0.56 -5.24
CA ALA A 218 -7.73 0.49 -4.03
C ALA A 218 -7.87 -0.87 -3.33
N LEU A 219 -6.76 -1.36 -2.78
CA LEU A 219 -6.62 -2.65 -2.12
C LEU A 219 -6.01 -2.46 -0.74
N ASN A 220 -6.63 -3.07 0.29
CA ASN A 220 -6.05 -3.12 1.61
C ASN A 220 -5.02 -4.27 1.71
N LEU A 221 -3.84 -3.96 2.21
CA LEU A 221 -2.77 -4.91 2.48
C LEU A 221 -2.75 -5.30 3.97
N ASP A 222 -1.79 -6.13 4.40
CA ASP A 222 -1.62 -6.41 5.82
C ASP A 222 -1.32 -5.14 6.60
N GLY A 223 -1.85 -5.07 7.79
CA GLY A 223 -1.85 -3.89 8.63
C GLY A 223 -1.39 -4.17 10.06
N GLY A 224 -1.89 -3.39 11.00
CA GLY A 224 -1.60 -3.58 12.41
C GLY A 224 -0.11 -3.50 12.71
N GLY A 225 0.44 -4.54 13.35
CA GLY A 225 1.87 -4.63 13.68
C GLY A 225 2.80 -4.69 12.49
N SER A 226 2.29 -5.18 11.35
CA SER A 226 3.06 -5.28 10.10
C SER A 226 3.22 -3.94 9.38
N SER A 227 2.37 -2.93 9.67
CA SER A 227 2.41 -1.63 8.99
C SER A 227 3.78 -0.97 9.09
N GLY A 228 4.48 -0.91 7.98
CA GLY A 228 5.84 -0.36 7.88
C GLY A 228 6.03 0.45 6.60
N LEU A 229 6.54 1.67 6.74
CA LEU A 229 6.98 2.52 5.63
C LEU A 229 8.46 2.86 5.81
N VAL A 230 9.22 2.59 4.78
CA VAL A 230 10.67 2.80 4.74
C VAL A 230 11.00 3.74 3.59
N LEU A 231 11.84 4.72 3.85
CA LEU A 231 12.39 5.62 2.84
C LEU A 231 13.92 5.54 2.91
N ASN A 232 14.56 5.26 1.77
CA ASN A 232 16.02 5.12 1.68
C ASN A 232 16.60 4.21 2.79
N GLY A 233 15.97 3.04 3.00
CA GLY A 233 16.38 2.04 4.00
C GLY A 233 16.11 2.42 5.46
N LYS A 234 15.42 3.53 5.74
CA LYS A 234 15.05 3.97 7.10
C LYS A 234 13.54 3.97 7.28
N ARG A 235 13.06 3.34 8.34
CA ARG A 235 11.65 3.41 8.74
C ARG A 235 11.29 4.84 9.12
N VAL A 236 10.14 5.34 8.63
CA VAL A 236 9.67 6.72 8.86
C VAL A 236 8.38 6.79 9.68
N ASN A 237 7.61 5.72 9.75
CA ASN A 237 6.44 5.64 10.62
C ASN A 237 6.79 5.09 12.00
N GLY A 238 6.03 5.49 13.00
CA GLY A 238 6.11 4.92 14.34
C GLY A 238 5.70 3.44 14.37
N ARG A 239 6.19 2.70 15.36
CA ARG A 239 5.78 1.31 15.60
C ARG A 239 4.57 1.28 16.54
N PRO A 240 3.60 0.37 16.33
CA PRO A 240 2.56 0.11 17.32
C PRO A 240 3.16 -0.25 18.69
N LEU A 241 2.53 0.18 19.78
CA LEU A 241 3.06 -0.04 21.14
C LEU A 241 3.23 -1.51 21.53
N ASN A 242 2.46 -2.40 20.90
CA ASN A 242 2.58 -3.86 21.10
C ASN A 242 3.67 -4.51 20.23
N GLU A 243 4.44 -3.73 19.47
CA GLU A 243 5.53 -4.22 18.63
C GLU A 243 6.87 -3.67 19.15
N PRO A 244 7.57 -4.38 20.04
CA PRO A 244 8.83 -3.91 20.61
C PRO A 244 9.95 -3.77 19.57
N MET A 245 9.87 -4.55 18.51
CA MET A 245 10.75 -4.50 17.33
C MET A 245 9.93 -4.36 16.06
N GLU A 246 10.58 -4.01 14.94
CA GLU A 246 9.95 -4.06 13.64
C GLU A 246 9.59 -5.50 13.29
N ARG A 247 8.32 -5.72 12.92
CA ARG A 247 7.81 -7.05 12.63
C ARG A 247 8.41 -7.60 11.33
N ARG A 248 8.81 -8.88 11.36
CA ARG A 248 9.10 -9.65 10.16
C ARG A 248 7.80 -9.90 9.41
N VAL A 249 7.80 -9.70 8.10
CA VAL A 249 6.63 -9.86 7.23
C VAL A 249 6.91 -10.90 6.15
N ALA A 250 5.87 -11.40 5.51
CA ALA A 250 6.06 -12.34 4.39
C ALA A 250 6.82 -11.65 3.27
N ASN A 251 6.32 -10.54 2.78
CA ASN A 251 6.92 -9.78 1.69
C ASN A 251 6.73 -8.27 1.87
N CYS A 252 7.43 -7.53 1.03
CA CYS A 252 7.35 -6.08 0.92
C CYS A 252 7.14 -5.69 -0.54
N LEU A 253 6.55 -4.50 -0.74
CA LEU A 253 6.51 -3.80 -2.01
C LEU A 253 7.45 -2.59 -1.94
N GLY A 254 8.31 -2.43 -2.94
CA GLY A 254 9.26 -1.33 -3.04
C GLY A 254 9.25 -0.67 -4.41
N VAL A 255 9.82 0.52 -4.48
CA VAL A 255 10.07 1.26 -5.73
C VAL A 255 11.54 1.62 -5.85
N LEU A 256 12.11 1.33 -7.00
CA LEU A 256 13.47 1.69 -7.43
C LEU A 256 13.36 2.86 -8.42
N ILE A 257 14.42 3.67 -8.47
CA ILE A 257 14.65 4.66 -9.53
C ILE A 257 15.91 4.24 -10.27
N GLU A 258 15.77 3.85 -11.53
CA GLU A 258 16.91 3.49 -12.38
C GLU A 258 17.69 4.74 -12.80
N GLY A 259 19.01 4.67 -12.75
CA GLY A 259 19.91 5.77 -13.14
C GLY A 259 20.31 6.70 -12.00
N ASN A 260 19.99 6.38 -10.76
CA ASN A 260 20.54 7.03 -9.55
C ASN A 260 21.72 6.25 -8.98
#